data_b7783b631466afbbbb1ebd258de6b51f
#
_entry.id   b7783b631466afbbbb1ebd258de6b51f
#
_cell.length_a   1.000
_cell.length_b   1.000
_cell.length_c   1.000
_cell.angle_alpha   90.00
_cell.angle_beta   90.00
_cell.angle_gamma   90.00
#
_symmetry.space_group_name_H-M   'P 1'
#
loop_
_entity.id
_entity.type
_entity.pdbx_description
1 polymer ?
#
loop_
_entity_poly.entity_id
_entity_poly.type
_entity_poly.pdbx_seq_one_letter_code
_entity_poly.pdbx_strand_id
1 'polypeptide(L)'
;MSKWLKQLLFGIWGLLLIPLIAPILEKWLEENVFSDSSGITTTAFSNTMAAAVFSNLLALGHQRWFRFAFVFLTGIIIGVSLEWLSRKSDEKKAFELRSLGSKFRSLSHNIKARTALSGWPDNVRDLKPAILSALISANKFGLWAPNEHVFQLPDASFLCEYFKSVGKLLEDGYFDEANSEALSWKPFLDKVKLT
;
A
#
# COMPACT_ATOMS: atom_id res chain seq x y z
N MET A 1 0.22 6.71 -17.35
CA MET A 1 0.92 5.55 -17.96
C MET A 1 0.07 4.32 -17.72
N SER A 2 -0.43 3.63 -18.77
CA SER A 2 -1.36 2.51 -18.61
C SER A 2 -0.71 1.36 -17.82
N LYS A 3 -1.51 0.65 -16.99
CA LYS A 3 -1.05 -0.51 -16.20
C LYS A 3 -0.33 -1.54 -17.07
N TRP A 4 -0.78 -1.70 -18.29
CA TRP A 4 -0.23 -2.61 -19.30
C TRP A 4 1.21 -2.24 -19.71
N LEU A 5 1.50 -0.93 -19.86
CA LEU A 5 2.84 -0.45 -20.22
C LEU A 5 3.85 -0.69 -19.09
N LYS A 6 3.43 -0.60 -17.83
CA LYS A 6 4.27 -0.93 -16.67
C LYS A 6 4.62 -2.42 -16.64
N GLN A 7 3.64 -3.29 -16.91
CA GLN A 7 3.85 -4.74 -16.95
C GLN A 7 4.79 -5.15 -18.09
N LEU A 8 4.67 -4.53 -19.25
CA LEU A 8 5.52 -4.75 -20.40
C LEU A 8 6.98 -4.30 -20.12
N LEU A 9 7.15 -3.13 -19.49
CA LEU A 9 8.45 -2.63 -19.06
C LEU A 9 9.09 -3.53 -18.01
N PHE A 10 8.34 -3.99 -17.00
CA PHE A 10 8.85 -4.94 -16.01
C PHE A 10 9.24 -6.30 -16.63
N GLY A 11 8.45 -6.80 -17.58
CA GLY A 11 8.79 -8.02 -18.34
C GLY A 11 10.07 -7.87 -19.14
N ILE A 12 10.26 -6.75 -19.84
CA ILE A 12 11.47 -6.44 -20.62
C ILE A 12 12.69 -6.26 -19.70
N TRP A 13 12.55 -5.55 -18.58
CA TRP A 13 13.62 -5.39 -17.60
C TRP A 13 13.99 -6.73 -16.94
N GLY A 14 13.02 -7.57 -16.63
CA GLY A 14 13.26 -8.93 -16.15
C GLY A 14 14.09 -9.75 -17.16
N LEU A 15 13.71 -9.72 -18.43
CA LEU A 15 14.44 -10.41 -19.51
C LEU A 15 15.88 -9.91 -19.71
N LEU A 16 16.13 -8.62 -19.45
CA LEU A 16 17.48 -8.02 -19.58
C LEU A 16 18.35 -8.26 -18.33
N LEU A 17 17.73 -8.24 -17.11
CA LEU A 17 18.48 -8.41 -15.87
C LEU A 17 18.83 -9.88 -15.56
N ILE A 18 17.99 -10.81 -15.97
CA ILE A 18 18.19 -12.25 -15.68
C ILE A 18 19.50 -12.80 -16.26
N PRO A 19 19.88 -12.56 -17.54
CA PRO A 19 21.17 -13.04 -18.06
C PRO A 19 22.38 -12.36 -17.40
N LEU A 20 22.21 -11.21 -16.76
CA LEU A 20 23.25 -10.53 -16.00
C LEU A 20 23.42 -11.10 -14.58
N ILE A 21 22.32 -11.49 -13.95
CA ILE A 21 22.29 -11.98 -12.57
C ILE A 21 22.52 -13.50 -12.52
N ALA A 22 22.09 -14.25 -13.53
CA ALA A 22 22.22 -15.70 -13.57
C ALA A 22 23.67 -16.19 -13.35
N PRO A 23 24.72 -15.66 -14.02
CA PRO A 23 26.08 -16.10 -13.79
C PRO A 23 26.64 -15.75 -12.41
N ILE A 24 26.16 -14.66 -11.81
CA ILE A 24 26.54 -14.24 -10.46
C ILE A 24 25.90 -15.19 -9.42
N LEU A 25 24.64 -15.55 -9.64
CA LEU A 25 23.90 -16.46 -8.78
C LEU A 25 24.46 -17.90 -8.90
N GLU A 26 24.82 -18.32 -10.10
CA GLU A 26 25.44 -19.63 -10.39
C GLU A 26 26.78 -19.73 -9.65
N LYS A 27 27.63 -18.73 -9.74
CA LYS A 27 28.91 -18.66 -9.03
C LYS A 27 28.74 -18.60 -7.52
N TRP A 28 27.77 -17.84 -7.03
CA TRP A 28 27.47 -17.76 -5.60
C TRP A 28 26.93 -19.10 -5.04
N LEU A 29 26.08 -19.80 -5.80
CA LEU A 29 25.59 -21.13 -5.45
C LEU A 29 26.72 -22.17 -5.45
N GLU A 30 27.61 -22.14 -6.41
CA GLU A 30 28.79 -23.01 -6.45
C GLU A 30 29.69 -22.77 -5.24
N GLU A 31 29.97 -21.51 -4.88
CA GLU A 31 30.86 -21.15 -3.79
C GLU A 31 30.26 -21.40 -2.40
N ASN A 32 28.93 -21.16 -2.20
CA ASN A 32 28.34 -21.18 -0.87
C ASN A 32 27.47 -22.41 -0.58
N VAL A 33 26.97 -23.11 -1.58
CA VAL A 33 26.09 -24.27 -1.40
C VAL A 33 26.80 -25.58 -1.72
N PHE A 34 27.69 -25.56 -2.71
CA PHE A 34 28.35 -26.78 -3.16
C PHE A 34 29.81 -26.94 -2.65
N SER A 35 30.47 -25.85 -2.24
CA SER A 35 31.80 -25.93 -1.62
C SER A 35 31.78 -26.53 -0.21
N ASP A 36 30.70 -26.31 0.56
CA ASP A 36 30.55 -26.87 1.92
C ASP A 36 30.01 -28.31 1.94
N SER A 37 29.62 -28.86 0.79
CA SER A 37 29.07 -30.23 0.70
C SER A 37 30.11 -31.34 0.73
N SER A 38 31.40 -31.02 0.86
CA SER A 38 32.45 -32.05 1.03
C SER A 38 32.48 -32.69 2.41
N GLY A 39 31.68 -32.22 3.38
CA GLY A 39 31.67 -32.71 4.75
C GLY A 39 30.33 -33.28 5.27
N ILE A 40 29.21 -33.04 4.59
CA ILE A 40 27.90 -33.55 5.02
C ILE A 40 27.55 -34.74 4.15
N THR A 41 27.84 -35.91 4.67
CA THR A 41 27.39 -37.25 4.25
C THR A 41 26.33 -37.26 3.16
N THR A 42 26.81 -37.40 1.92
CA THR A 42 26.05 -37.71 0.69
C THR A 42 25.15 -38.95 0.82
N THR A 43 25.31 -39.73 1.89
CA THR A 43 24.57 -40.97 2.13
C THR A 43 23.16 -40.83 2.66
N ALA A 44 22.84 -39.72 3.36
CA ALA A 44 21.48 -39.50 3.88
C ALA A 44 20.52 -38.84 2.87
N PHE A 45 21.06 -38.06 1.94
CA PHE A 45 20.25 -37.36 0.91
C PHE A 45 20.04 -38.18 -0.37
N SER A 46 20.88 -39.17 -0.63
CA SER A 46 20.81 -39.99 -1.84
C SER A 46 19.58 -40.90 -1.96
N ASN A 47 18.91 -41.17 -0.83
CA ASN A 47 17.74 -42.05 -0.77
C ASN A 47 16.40 -41.32 -0.77
N THR A 48 16.37 -40.00 -0.88
CA THR A 48 15.13 -39.26 -0.92
C THR A 48 14.71 -38.92 -2.36
N MET A 49 13.42 -39.01 -2.64
CA MET A 49 12.83 -38.65 -3.94
C MET A 49 13.21 -37.20 -4.37
N ALA A 50 13.52 -36.35 -3.40
CA ALA A 50 13.99 -34.99 -3.62
C ALA A 50 15.38 -34.94 -4.27
N ALA A 51 16.32 -35.81 -3.87
CA ALA A 51 17.64 -35.85 -4.46
C ALA A 51 17.63 -36.40 -5.90
N ALA A 52 16.76 -37.39 -6.21
CA ALA A 52 16.54 -37.86 -7.54
C ALA A 52 15.93 -36.81 -8.47
N VAL A 53 14.97 -36.05 -7.97
CA VAL A 53 14.37 -34.91 -8.69
C VAL A 53 15.39 -33.80 -8.91
N PHE A 54 16.23 -33.50 -7.92
CA PHE A 54 17.28 -32.46 -8.03
C PHE A 54 18.42 -32.86 -9.00
N SER A 55 18.85 -34.13 -8.97
CA SER A 55 19.87 -34.61 -9.90
C SER A 55 19.36 -34.67 -11.35
N ASN A 56 18.09 -35.01 -11.57
CA ASN A 56 17.46 -34.97 -12.88
C ASN A 56 17.24 -33.52 -13.35
N LEU A 57 16.91 -32.58 -12.46
CA LEU A 57 16.82 -31.15 -12.77
C LEU A 57 18.18 -30.55 -13.13
N LEU A 58 19.26 -30.97 -12.45
CA LEU A 58 20.65 -30.57 -12.79
C LEU A 58 21.10 -31.13 -14.13
N ALA A 59 20.78 -32.40 -14.42
CA ALA A 59 21.09 -33.03 -15.71
C ALA A 59 20.33 -32.36 -16.88
N LEU A 60 19.07 -31.95 -16.66
CA LEU A 60 18.29 -31.16 -17.60
C LEU A 60 18.83 -29.73 -17.75
N GLY A 61 19.46 -29.18 -16.70
CA GLY A 61 20.03 -27.82 -16.69
C GLY A 61 21.16 -27.60 -17.72
N HIS A 62 21.76 -28.67 -18.25
CA HIS A 62 22.71 -28.58 -19.35
C HIS A 62 22.07 -28.35 -20.72
N GLN A 63 20.76 -28.53 -20.85
CA GLN A 63 20.06 -28.19 -22.10
C GLN A 63 19.73 -26.69 -22.11
N ARG A 64 20.24 -25.97 -23.12
CA ARG A 64 20.08 -24.49 -23.24
C ARG A 64 18.63 -24.03 -23.11
N TRP A 65 17.68 -24.78 -23.63
CA TRP A 65 16.27 -24.36 -23.58
C TRP A 65 15.58 -24.61 -22.23
N PHE A 66 16.10 -25.50 -21.37
CA PHE A 66 15.63 -25.67 -20.02
C PHE A 66 15.98 -24.44 -19.15
N ARG A 67 17.18 -23.86 -19.37
CA ARG A 67 17.57 -22.59 -18.71
C ARG A 67 16.62 -21.47 -19.10
N PHE A 68 16.26 -21.37 -20.38
CA PHE A 68 15.26 -20.36 -20.80
C PHE A 68 13.88 -20.59 -20.21
N ALA A 69 13.39 -21.82 -20.15
CA ALA A 69 12.10 -22.15 -19.57
C ALA A 69 12.07 -21.88 -18.06
N PHE A 70 13.14 -22.20 -17.34
CA PHE A 70 13.27 -21.93 -15.91
C PHE A 70 13.29 -20.44 -15.61
N VAL A 71 14.06 -19.67 -16.37
CA VAL A 71 14.14 -18.22 -16.28
C VAL A 71 12.77 -17.57 -16.55
N PHE A 72 12.07 -18.05 -17.58
CA PHE A 72 10.75 -17.55 -17.95
C PHE A 72 9.71 -17.85 -16.85
N LEU A 73 9.70 -19.07 -16.32
CA LEU A 73 8.84 -19.48 -15.22
C LEU A 73 9.11 -18.67 -13.95
N THR A 74 10.38 -18.44 -13.61
CA THR A 74 10.76 -17.62 -12.46
C THR A 74 10.31 -16.17 -12.64
N GLY A 75 10.45 -15.62 -13.84
CA GLY A 75 9.95 -14.28 -14.18
C GLY A 75 8.44 -14.16 -14.01
N ILE A 76 7.67 -15.16 -14.45
CA ILE A 76 6.22 -15.20 -14.28
C ILE A 76 5.86 -15.27 -12.79
N ILE A 77 6.50 -16.13 -12.01
CA ILE A 77 6.23 -16.28 -10.58
C ILE A 77 6.51 -14.96 -9.84
N ILE A 78 7.63 -14.31 -10.12
CA ILE A 78 7.97 -13.02 -9.53
C ILE A 78 6.94 -11.96 -9.94
N GLY A 79 6.58 -11.88 -11.22
CA GLY A 79 5.59 -10.93 -11.72
C GLY A 79 4.22 -11.09 -11.07
N VAL A 80 3.72 -12.31 -10.96
CA VAL A 80 2.45 -12.64 -10.29
C VAL A 80 2.52 -12.32 -8.81
N SER A 81 3.63 -12.64 -8.15
CA SER A 81 3.82 -12.36 -6.72
C SER A 81 3.84 -10.86 -6.42
N LEU A 82 4.51 -10.07 -7.25
CA LEU A 82 4.54 -8.61 -7.11
C LEU A 82 3.16 -7.99 -7.36
N GLU A 83 2.43 -8.47 -8.36
CA GLU A 83 1.06 -8.01 -8.61
C GLU A 83 0.13 -8.36 -7.44
N TRP A 84 0.24 -9.57 -6.91
CA TRP A 84 -0.55 -9.99 -5.75
C TRP A 84 -0.27 -9.14 -4.50
N LEU A 85 1.03 -8.85 -4.22
CA LEU A 85 1.44 -7.99 -3.12
C LEU A 85 0.94 -6.55 -3.31
N SER A 86 0.99 -6.02 -4.53
CA SER A 86 0.47 -4.69 -4.86
C SER A 86 -1.05 -4.62 -4.62
N ARG A 87 -1.81 -5.60 -5.13
CA ARG A 87 -3.26 -5.67 -4.92
C ARG A 87 -3.63 -5.73 -3.43
N LYS A 88 -2.94 -6.57 -2.66
CA LYS A 88 -3.18 -6.69 -1.22
C LYS A 88 -2.88 -5.37 -0.47
N SER A 89 -1.85 -4.64 -0.89
CA SER A 89 -1.54 -3.32 -0.35
C SER A 89 -2.63 -2.29 -0.68
N ASP A 90 -3.13 -2.29 -1.92
CA ASP A 90 -4.18 -1.38 -2.37
C ASP A 90 -5.52 -1.68 -1.68
N GLU A 91 -5.87 -2.96 -1.50
CA GLU A 91 -7.07 -3.38 -0.76
C GLU A 91 -7.01 -2.95 0.72
N LYS A 92 -5.85 -3.12 1.36
CA LYS A 92 -5.64 -2.67 2.74
C LYS A 92 -5.79 -1.15 2.84
N LYS A 93 -5.17 -0.41 1.94
CA LYS A 93 -5.29 1.06 1.88
C LYS A 93 -6.75 1.49 1.66
N ALA A 94 -7.45 0.84 0.74
CA ALA A 94 -8.86 1.11 0.48
C ALA A 94 -9.74 0.83 1.71
N PHE A 95 -9.48 -0.25 2.44
CA PHE A 95 -10.18 -0.58 3.67
C PHE A 95 -9.93 0.47 4.77
N GLU A 96 -8.68 0.90 4.96
CA GLU A 96 -8.33 1.93 5.93
C GLU A 96 -8.97 3.28 5.59
N LEU A 97 -9.03 3.66 4.31
CA LEU A 97 -9.69 4.88 3.85
C LEU A 97 -11.21 4.83 4.06
N ARG A 98 -11.87 3.70 3.79
CA ARG A 98 -13.31 3.54 4.10
C ARG A 98 -13.58 3.62 5.60
N SER A 99 -12.72 3.01 6.41
CA SER A 99 -12.80 3.11 7.87
C SER A 99 -12.64 4.56 8.35
N LEU A 100 -11.76 5.32 7.72
CA LEU A 100 -11.61 6.76 7.99
C LEU A 100 -12.89 7.53 7.60
N GLY A 101 -13.50 7.19 6.46
CA GLY A 101 -14.77 7.76 6.01
C GLY A 101 -15.88 7.58 7.06
N SER A 102 -16.03 6.37 7.58
CA SER A 102 -16.99 6.07 8.64
C SER A 102 -16.72 6.87 9.92
N LYS A 103 -15.44 7.01 10.31
CA LYS A 103 -15.06 7.89 11.43
C LYS A 103 -15.43 9.35 11.19
N PHE A 104 -15.20 9.86 10.00
CA PHE A 104 -15.54 11.22 9.62
C PHE A 104 -17.05 11.47 9.73
N ARG A 105 -17.87 10.56 9.21
CA ARG A 105 -19.33 10.67 9.32
C ARG A 105 -19.80 10.63 10.77
N SER A 106 -19.26 9.74 11.57
CA SER A 106 -19.57 9.68 13.02
C SER A 106 -19.18 10.98 13.72
N LEU A 107 -18.00 11.53 13.44
CA LEU A 107 -17.56 12.80 14.00
C LEU A 107 -18.47 13.96 13.57
N SER A 108 -18.83 14.06 12.29
CA SER A 108 -19.77 15.07 11.78
C SER A 108 -21.08 15.03 12.54
N HIS A 109 -21.64 13.83 12.73
CA HIS A 109 -22.89 13.66 13.48
C HIS A 109 -22.75 14.07 14.95
N ASN A 110 -21.70 13.65 15.62
CA ASN A 110 -21.42 13.95 17.02
C ASN A 110 -21.19 15.45 17.27
N ILE A 111 -20.45 16.11 16.39
CA ILE A 111 -20.21 17.56 16.47
C ILE A 111 -21.53 18.28 16.28
N LYS A 112 -22.31 17.94 15.27
CA LYS A 112 -23.63 18.57 15.01
C LYS A 112 -24.59 18.39 16.18
N ALA A 113 -24.66 17.20 16.76
CA ALA A 113 -25.52 16.93 17.90
C ALA A 113 -25.15 17.78 19.14
N ARG A 114 -23.84 17.94 19.38
CA ARG A 114 -23.37 18.71 20.54
C ARG A 114 -23.46 20.23 20.35
N THR A 115 -23.16 20.71 19.13
CA THR A 115 -23.26 22.15 18.83
C THR A 115 -24.69 22.67 18.74
N ALA A 116 -25.68 21.78 18.54
CA ALA A 116 -27.09 22.13 18.61
C ALA A 116 -27.57 22.44 20.03
N LEU A 117 -26.85 21.95 21.06
CA LEU A 117 -27.25 22.13 22.47
C LEU A 117 -26.65 23.39 23.11
N SER A 118 -25.44 23.76 22.71
CA SER A 118 -24.75 24.95 23.19
C SER A 118 -23.45 25.18 22.39
N GLY A 119 -22.87 26.35 22.45
CA GLY A 119 -21.87 26.90 21.54
C GLY A 119 -20.58 26.07 21.28
N TRP A 120 -20.05 26.26 20.14
CA TRP A 120 -18.68 25.89 19.72
C TRP A 120 -17.67 26.89 20.32
N PRO A 121 -16.44 26.51 20.72
CA PRO A 121 -15.88 25.14 20.66
C PRO A 121 -15.99 24.34 21.97
N ASP A 122 -16.53 24.92 23.05
CA ASP A 122 -16.43 24.31 24.38
C ASP A 122 -17.13 22.96 24.49
N ASN A 123 -18.26 22.81 23.80
CA ASN A 123 -19.04 21.55 23.87
C ASN A 123 -18.45 20.38 23.10
N VAL A 124 -17.48 20.64 22.25
CA VAL A 124 -16.79 19.60 21.54
C VAL A 124 -15.37 19.33 22.09
N ARG A 125 -15.07 19.93 23.25
CA ARG A 125 -13.76 19.78 23.91
C ARG A 125 -13.38 18.30 24.08
N ASP A 126 -14.32 17.45 24.45
CA ASP A 126 -14.10 16.01 24.60
C ASP A 126 -13.85 15.30 23.27
N LEU A 127 -14.35 15.85 22.15
CA LEU A 127 -14.15 15.29 20.81
C LEU A 127 -12.86 15.78 20.17
N LYS A 128 -12.21 16.81 20.72
CA LYS A 128 -10.99 17.39 20.15
C LYS A 128 -9.91 16.34 19.85
N PRO A 129 -9.57 15.41 20.76
CA PRO A 129 -8.58 14.37 20.48
C PRO A 129 -8.99 13.47 19.32
N ALA A 130 -10.27 13.10 19.24
CA ALA A 130 -10.78 12.24 18.17
C ALA A 130 -10.78 12.96 16.81
N ILE A 131 -11.14 14.23 16.79
CA ILE A 131 -11.10 15.08 15.60
C ILE A 131 -9.66 15.20 15.11
N LEU A 132 -8.71 15.56 15.97
CA LEU A 132 -7.30 15.68 15.59
C LEU A 132 -6.72 14.36 15.10
N SER A 133 -7.02 13.25 15.77
CA SER A 133 -6.60 11.93 15.32
C SER A 133 -7.11 11.59 13.91
N ALA A 134 -8.36 11.96 13.62
CA ALA A 134 -8.95 11.73 12.31
C ALA A 134 -8.32 12.62 11.23
N LEU A 135 -8.05 13.90 11.52
CA LEU A 135 -7.37 14.82 10.61
C LEU A 135 -5.92 14.41 10.34
N ILE A 136 -5.17 13.97 11.35
CA ILE A 136 -3.82 13.42 11.21
C ILE A 136 -3.85 12.17 10.33
N SER A 137 -4.84 11.29 10.52
CA SER A 137 -5.01 10.09 9.71
C SER A 137 -5.30 10.44 8.24
N ALA A 138 -6.12 11.45 7.97
CA ALA A 138 -6.38 11.96 6.63
C ALA A 138 -5.10 12.42 5.95
N ASN A 139 -4.28 13.23 6.61
CA ASN A 139 -2.99 13.70 6.12
C ASN A 139 -2.03 12.55 5.82
N LYS A 140 -2.02 11.50 6.65
CA LYS A 140 -1.20 10.28 6.42
C LYS A 140 -1.57 9.58 5.11
N PHE A 141 -2.84 9.62 4.71
CA PHE A 141 -3.31 9.07 3.44
C PHE A 141 -3.17 10.03 2.26
N GLY A 142 -2.61 11.21 2.47
CA GLY A 142 -2.43 12.23 1.45
C GLY A 142 -3.70 13.05 1.16
N LEU A 143 -4.73 12.93 1.99
CA LEU A 143 -5.90 13.80 1.94
C LEU A 143 -5.55 15.12 2.63
N TRP A 144 -5.93 16.23 2.01
CA TRP A 144 -5.83 17.51 2.71
C TRP A 144 -6.77 17.51 3.91
N ALA A 145 -6.27 17.98 5.05
CA ALA A 145 -7.07 18.12 6.27
C ALA A 145 -6.71 19.43 6.99
N PRO A 146 -7.70 20.10 7.59
CA PRO A 146 -7.45 21.30 8.38
C PRO A 146 -6.58 21.00 9.60
N ASN A 147 -5.82 22.01 10.05
CA ASN A 147 -4.97 21.94 11.23
C ASN A 147 -5.78 22.25 12.51
N GLU A 148 -5.09 22.30 13.66
CA GLU A 148 -5.70 22.70 14.94
C GLU A 148 -6.38 24.08 14.91
N HIS A 149 -6.01 24.97 14.01
CA HIS A 149 -6.66 26.28 13.83
C HIS A 149 -8.16 26.19 13.52
N VAL A 150 -8.65 25.02 13.08
CA VAL A 150 -10.10 24.80 12.90
C VAL A 150 -10.90 25.04 14.18
N PHE A 151 -10.28 24.84 15.36
CA PHE A 151 -10.93 25.12 16.65
C PHE A 151 -10.99 26.62 17.01
N GLN A 152 -10.39 27.47 16.22
CA GLN A 152 -10.49 28.93 16.35
C GLN A 152 -11.60 29.53 15.48
N LEU A 153 -12.27 28.69 14.66
CA LEU A 153 -13.40 29.13 13.85
C LEU A 153 -14.61 29.51 14.74
N PRO A 154 -15.43 30.47 14.30
CA PRO A 154 -16.58 30.94 15.11
C PRO A 154 -17.66 29.88 15.27
N ASP A 155 -17.76 28.92 14.39
CA ASP A 155 -18.72 27.82 14.45
C ASP A 155 -18.15 26.49 13.93
N ALA A 156 -18.91 25.41 14.14
CA ALA A 156 -18.54 24.06 13.73
C ALA A 156 -19.01 23.70 12.32
N SER A 157 -19.72 24.56 11.63
CA SER A 157 -20.40 24.23 10.36
C SER A 157 -19.40 23.76 9.30
N PHE A 158 -18.28 24.47 9.19
CA PHE A 158 -17.19 24.08 8.32
C PHE A 158 -16.71 22.64 8.57
N LEU A 159 -16.43 22.31 9.82
CA LEU A 159 -15.88 21.00 10.19
C LEU A 159 -16.91 19.88 10.00
N CYS A 160 -18.17 20.17 10.31
CA CYS A 160 -19.26 19.23 10.08
C CYS A 160 -19.44 18.91 8.60
N GLU A 161 -19.46 19.93 7.75
CA GLU A 161 -19.65 19.72 6.30
C GLU A 161 -18.42 19.09 5.66
N TYR A 162 -17.20 19.47 6.05
CA TYR A 162 -15.98 18.82 5.63
C TYR A 162 -16.01 17.31 5.95
N PHE A 163 -16.29 16.95 7.20
CA PHE A 163 -16.36 15.55 7.59
C PHE A 163 -17.50 14.79 6.91
N LYS A 164 -18.62 15.46 6.65
CA LYS A 164 -19.77 14.86 5.98
C LYS A 164 -19.49 14.58 4.51
N SER A 165 -18.99 15.58 3.76
CA SER A 165 -18.76 15.46 2.31
C SER A 165 -17.61 14.51 2.01
N VAL A 166 -16.44 14.75 2.62
CA VAL A 166 -15.25 13.89 2.42
C VAL A 166 -15.49 12.49 2.96
N GLY A 167 -16.12 12.38 4.15
CA GLY A 167 -16.41 11.09 4.77
C GLY A 167 -17.32 10.22 3.92
N LYS A 168 -18.34 10.79 3.28
CA LYS A 168 -19.22 10.06 2.37
C LYS A 168 -18.46 9.50 1.17
N LEU A 169 -17.65 10.32 0.51
CA LEU A 169 -16.89 9.91 -0.66
C LEU A 169 -15.89 8.79 -0.32
N LEU A 170 -15.24 8.86 0.86
CA LEU A 170 -14.33 7.81 1.33
C LEU A 170 -15.06 6.49 1.61
N GLU A 171 -16.24 6.53 2.23
CA GLU A 171 -17.06 5.34 2.48
C GLU A 171 -17.52 4.67 1.19
N ASP A 172 -17.96 5.48 0.22
CA ASP A 172 -18.43 5.02 -1.08
C ASP A 172 -17.26 4.51 -1.97
N GLY A 173 -16.00 4.77 -1.57
CA GLY A 173 -14.80 4.31 -2.26
C GLY A 173 -14.31 5.26 -3.36
N TYR A 174 -14.81 6.48 -3.42
CA TYR A 174 -14.42 7.54 -4.36
C TYR A 174 -13.23 8.34 -3.81
N PHE A 175 -12.04 7.73 -3.80
CA PHE A 175 -10.88 8.30 -3.09
C PHE A 175 -10.28 9.53 -3.80
N ASP A 176 -10.29 9.57 -5.11
CA ASP A 176 -9.79 10.70 -5.89
C ASP A 176 -10.72 11.91 -5.77
N GLU A 177 -12.03 11.66 -5.80
CA GLU A 177 -13.06 12.67 -5.57
C GLU A 177 -13.02 13.18 -4.13
N ALA A 178 -12.81 12.30 -3.15
CA ALA A 178 -12.65 12.69 -1.75
C ALA A 178 -11.44 13.62 -1.55
N ASN A 179 -10.33 13.36 -2.26
CA ASN A 179 -9.16 14.24 -2.20
C ASN A 179 -9.45 15.59 -2.87
N SER A 180 -10.13 15.59 -4.01
CA SER A 180 -10.53 16.82 -4.70
C SER A 180 -11.49 17.64 -3.85
N GLU A 181 -12.47 17.01 -3.22
CA GLU A 181 -13.40 17.63 -2.29
C GLU A 181 -12.65 18.21 -1.08
N ALA A 182 -11.75 17.43 -0.46
CA ALA A 182 -10.95 17.89 0.67
C ALA A 182 -10.13 19.15 0.32
N LEU A 183 -9.54 19.19 -0.86
CA LEU A 183 -8.77 20.34 -1.35
C LEU A 183 -9.64 21.56 -1.63
N SER A 184 -10.90 21.38 -2.03
CA SER A 184 -11.85 22.50 -2.28
C SER A 184 -12.13 23.33 -1.03
N TRP A 185 -11.97 22.74 0.16
CA TRP A 185 -12.16 23.40 1.45
C TRP A 185 -10.96 24.27 1.87
N LYS A 186 -9.78 24.08 1.30
CA LYS A 186 -8.55 24.81 1.66
C LYS A 186 -8.70 26.34 1.56
N PRO A 187 -9.26 26.90 0.48
CA PRO A 187 -9.41 28.36 0.37
C PRO A 187 -10.25 28.99 1.46
N PHE A 188 -11.18 28.26 2.06
CA PHE A 188 -12.00 28.74 3.17
C PHE A 188 -11.17 29.01 4.42
N LEU A 189 -10.27 28.08 4.77
CA LEU A 189 -9.41 28.25 5.94
C LEU A 189 -8.31 29.29 5.72
N ASP A 190 -7.80 29.40 4.51
CA ASP A 190 -6.77 30.40 4.18
C ASP A 190 -7.34 31.83 4.29
N LYS A 191 -8.65 32.01 4.00
CA LYS A 191 -9.34 33.30 4.20
C LYS A 191 -9.55 33.65 5.68
N VAL A 192 -9.87 32.66 6.51
CA VAL A 192 -10.12 32.87 7.96
C VAL A 192 -8.83 33.25 8.71
N LYS A 193 -7.66 32.86 8.22
CA LYS A 193 -6.37 33.26 8.80
C LYS A 193 -5.99 34.72 8.55
N LEU A 194 -6.64 35.37 7.60
CA LEU A 194 -6.34 36.75 7.18
C LEU A 194 -7.23 37.81 7.84
N THR A 195 -8.23 37.41 8.62
CA THR A 195 -9.10 38.26 9.42
C THR A 195 -8.78 38.11 10.90
#